data_03108148a5b6e42b78318319b5cba3eb
#
_entry.id   03108148a5b6e42b78318319b5cba3eb
#
_cell.length_a   1.000
_cell.length_b   1.000
_cell.length_c   1.000
_cell.angle_alpha   90.00
_cell.angle_beta   90.00
_cell.angle_gamma   90.00
#
_symmetry.space_group_name_H-M   'P 1'
#
loop_
_entity.id
_entity.type
_entity.pdbx_description
1 polymer ?
#
loop_
_entity_poly.entity_id
_entity_poly.type
_entity_poly.pdbx_seq_one_letter_code
_entity_poly.pdbx_strand_id
1 'polypeptide(L)' 'MISQAKHAVEVPTDLRSPRAKLVYLFLSMNGTTSINELQDGLNMKKISLYSILKTLEKQDVISKDGDRYALA' A
#
# COMPACT_ATOMS: atom_id res chain seq x y z
N MET A 1 -11.63 -14.51 -20.79
CA MET A 1 -11.60 -14.15 -20.38
C MET A 1 -11.32 -13.87 -19.51
N ILE A 2 -10.96 -13.70 -19.33
CA ILE A 2 -10.65 -13.36 -18.58
C ILE A 2 -10.71 -12.77 -17.83
N SER A 3 -10.78 -12.25 -17.90
CA SER A 3 -10.70 -11.40 -17.13
C SER A 3 -10.94 -11.47 -15.84
N GLN A 4 -11.28 -11.87 -15.45
CA GLN A 4 -11.46 -12.06 -14.32
C GLN A 4 -10.55 -12.25 -13.37
N ALA A 5 -9.83 -12.82 -13.48
CA ALA A 5 -8.83 -13.16 -12.59
C ALA A 5 -8.16 -12.01 -11.97
N LYS A 6 -8.02 -11.00 -12.63
CA LYS A 6 -7.29 -9.87 -12.11
C LYS A 6 -8.04 -9.14 -11.02
N HIS A 7 -9.21 -9.57 -10.71
CA HIS A 7 -9.93 -8.88 -9.70
C HIS A 7 -9.38 -9.02 -8.32
N ALA A 8 -8.76 -10.13 -8.02
CA ALA A 8 -8.33 -10.42 -6.68
C ALA A 8 -7.31 -9.42 -6.19
N VAL A 9 -6.36 -9.08 -7.03
CA VAL A 9 -5.31 -8.15 -6.65
C VAL A 9 -5.09 -7.19 -7.80
N GLU A 10 -5.85 -6.14 -7.80
CA GLU A 10 -5.76 -5.18 -8.87
C GLU A 10 -5.07 -3.93 -8.38
N VAL A 11 -3.90 -3.65 -8.92
CA VAL A 11 -3.11 -2.50 -8.55
C VAL A 11 -3.55 -1.31 -9.40
N PRO A 12 -3.86 -0.17 -8.78
CA PRO A 12 -4.24 1.02 -9.53
C PRO A 12 -3.19 1.38 -10.58
N THR A 13 -3.65 1.78 -11.73
CA THR A 13 -2.76 2.05 -12.84
C THR A 13 -1.88 3.28 -12.64
N ASP A 14 -2.26 4.17 -11.76
CA ASP A 14 -1.45 5.35 -11.49
C ASP A 14 -0.38 5.13 -10.45
N LEU A 15 -0.26 3.92 -9.92
CA LEU A 15 0.85 3.59 -9.04
C LEU A 15 2.05 3.23 -9.90
N ARG A 16 2.93 4.18 -10.10
CA ARG A 16 4.07 3.99 -10.98
C ARG A 16 5.31 3.50 -10.28
N SER A 17 5.47 3.85 -9.03
CA SER A 17 6.64 3.46 -8.27
C SER A 17 6.54 2.00 -7.88
N PRO A 18 7.59 1.20 -8.14
CA PRO A 18 7.60 -0.19 -7.67
C PRO A 18 7.42 -0.30 -6.16
N ARG A 19 7.99 0.66 -5.42
CA ARG A 19 7.85 0.64 -3.97
C ARG A 19 6.43 0.93 -3.54
N ALA A 20 5.75 1.84 -4.23
CA ALA A 20 4.36 2.12 -3.94
C ALA A 20 3.49 0.90 -4.18
N LYS A 21 3.79 0.15 -5.24
CA LYS A 21 3.08 -1.09 -5.51
C LYS A 21 3.30 -2.12 -4.42
N LEU A 22 4.52 -2.21 -3.91
CA LEU A 22 4.81 -3.13 -2.83
C LEU A 22 4.04 -2.78 -1.56
N VAL A 23 3.97 -1.50 -1.23
CA VAL A 23 3.20 -1.06 -0.08
C VAL A 23 1.73 -1.40 -0.25
N TYR A 24 1.20 -1.11 -1.43
CA TYR A 24 -0.19 -1.40 -1.73
C TYR A 24 -0.49 -2.90 -1.57
N LEU A 25 0.36 -3.73 -2.16
CA LEU A 25 0.18 -5.17 -2.08
C LEU A 25 0.29 -5.68 -0.65
N PHE A 26 1.23 -5.15 0.10
CA PHE A 26 1.40 -5.55 1.48
C PHE A 26 0.13 -5.26 2.29
N LEU A 27 -0.45 -4.10 2.09
CA LEU A 27 -1.69 -3.74 2.78
C LEU A 27 -2.86 -4.60 2.32
N SER A 28 -2.90 -4.94 1.04
CA SER A 28 -3.99 -5.77 0.54
C SER A 28 -3.93 -7.18 1.12
N MET A 29 -2.75 -7.66 1.42
CA MET A 29 -2.58 -9.01 1.95
C MET A 29 -2.68 -9.07 3.46
N ASN A 30 -2.29 -8.01 4.15
CA ASN A 30 -2.21 -8.03 5.60
C ASN A 30 -3.27 -7.19 6.31
N GLY A 31 -4.04 -6.43 5.57
CA GLY A 31 -5.07 -5.59 6.17
C GLY A 31 -4.45 -4.40 6.87
N THR A 32 -5.04 -4.00 7.98
CA THR A 32 -4.58 -2.85 8.72
C THR A 32 -3.17 -3.09 9.28
N THR A 33 -2.27 -2.17 9.00
CA THR A 33 -0.84 -2.38 9.28
C THR A 33 -0.21 -1.10 9.81
N SER A 34 0.63 -1.22 10.83
CA SER A 34 1.35 -0.08 11.38
C SER A 34 2.61 0.21 10.55
N ILE A 35 3.19 1.40 10.78
CA ILE A 35 4.42 1.76 10.09
C ILE A 35 5.55 0.80 10.42
N ASN A 36 5.59 0.33 11.66
CA ASN A 36 6.63 -0.61 12.06
C ASN A 36 6.47 -1.95 11.34
N GLU A 37 5.26 -2.41 11.19
CA GLU A 37 5.00 -3.66 10.47
C GLU A 37 5.35 -3.53 8.99
N LEU A 38 5.07 -2.36 8.41
CA LEU A 38 5.45 -2.11 7.03
C LEU A 38 6.97 -2.09 6.88
N GLN A 39 7.64 -1.44 7.82
CA GLN A 39 9.08 -1.35 7.79
C GLN A 39 9.72 -2.74 7.87
N ASP A 40 9.25 -3.57 8.78
CA ASP A 40 9.77 -4.91 8.94
C ASP A 40 9.45 -5.79 7.74
N GLY A 41 8.21 -5.71 7.27
CA GLY A 41 7.77 -6.58 6.18
C GLY A 41 8.40 -6.24 4.85
N LEU A 42 8.61 -4.97 4.58
CA LEU A 42 9.13 -4.50 3.30
C LEU A 42 10.61 -4.15 3.36
N ASN A 43 11.18 -4.14 4.54
CA ASN A 43 12.59 -3.80 4.73
C ASN A 43 12.91 -2.43 4.12
N MET A 44 12.07 -1.46 4.43
CA MET A 44 12.23 -0.10 3.92
C MET A 44 12.40 0.87 5.07
N LYS A 45 13.07 1.98 4.80
CA LYS A 45 13.25 3.02 5.81
C LYS A 45 11.94 3.76 6.04
N LYS A 46 11.73 4.20 7.27
CA LYS A 46 10.51 4.91 7.62
C LYS A 46 10.30 6.16 6.79
N ILE A 47 11.38 6.88 6.51
CA ILE A 47 11.25 8.13 5.75
C ILE A 47 10.74 7.85 4.33
N SER A 48 11.20 6.75 3.74
CA SER A 48 10.71 6.35 2.43
C SER A 48 9.25 5.91 2.49
N LEU A 49 8.90 5.17 3.53
CA LEU A 49 7.53 4.71 3.71
C LEU A 49 6.56 5.86 3.90
N TYR A 50 6.93 6.84 4.73
CA TYR A 50 6.05 7.98 4.96
C TYR A 50 5.79 8.75 3.67
N SER A 51 6.81 8.90 2.85
CA SER A 51 6.66 9.59 1.57
C SER A 51 5.68 8.85 0.66
N ILE A 52 5.84 7.54 0.57
CA ILE A 52 4.97 6.70 -0.26
C ILE A 52 3.54 6.71 0.29
N LEU A 53 3.40 6.52 1.59
CA LEU A 53 2.09 6.47 2.21
C LEU A 53 1.33 7.77 2.04
N LYS A 54 2.04 8.89 2.16
CA LYS A 54 1.42 10.18 1.98
C LYS A 54 0.88 10.34 0.56
N THR A 55 1.64 9.89 -0.42
CA THR A 55 1.21 9.93 -1.81
C THR A 55 -0.02 9.07 -2.02
N LEU A 56 -0.01 7.86 -1.47
CA LEU A 56 -1.15 6.95 -1.62
C LEU A 56 -2.40 7.49 -0.91
N GLU A 57 -2.22 8.16 0.22
CA GLU A 57 -3.35 8.80 0.88
C GLU A 57 -3.96 9.90 0.01
N LYS A 58 -3.11 10.68 -0.62
CA LYS A 58 -3.58 11.75 -1.49
C LYS A 58 -4.38 11.24 -2.67
N GLN A 59 -4.05 10.04 -3.12
CA GLN A 59 -4.75 9.41 -4.24
C GLN A 59 -5.97 8.62 -3.78
N ASP A 60 -6.28 8.67 -2.50
CA ASP A 60 -7.41 7.94 -1.92
C ASP A 60 -7.30 6.43 -2.10
N VAL A 61 -6.08 5.94 -2.22
CA VAL A 61 -5.80 4.51 -2.35
C VAL A 61 -5.76 3.85 -1.00
N ILE A 62 -5.26 4.57 0.00
CA ILE A 62 -5.20 4.06 1.36
C ILE A 62 -5.76 5.10 2.32
N SER A 63 -6.07 4.65 3.53
CA SER A 63 -6.52 5.52 4.60
C SER A 63 -5.66 5.29 5.82
N LYS A 64 -5.60 6.30 6.67
CA LYS A 64 -4.85 6.24 7.90
C LYS A 64 -5.79 6.37 9.07
N ASP A 65 -5.64 5.50 10.06
CA ASP A 65 -6.44 5.53 11.27
C ASP A 65 -5.48 5.44 12.45
N GLY A 66 -5.24 6.59 13.09
CA GLY A 66 -4.23 6.65 14.14
C GLY A 66 -2.86 6.41 13.54
N ASP A 67 -2.19 5.36 13.99
CA ASP A 67 -0.87 5.00 13.45
C ASP A 67 -0.93 3.80 12.52
N ARG A 68 -2.13 3.43 12.07
CA ARG A 68 -2.29 2.27 11.20
C ARG A 68 -2.81 2.68 9.83
N TYR A 69 -2.46 1.90 8.85
CA TYR A 69 -2.82 2.14 7.45
C TYR A 69 -3.57 0.95 6.89
N ALA A 70 -4.49 1.22 5.99
CA ALA A 70 -5.26 0.18 5.33
C ALA A 70 -5.67 0.67 3.95
N LEU A 71 -6.08 -0.25 3.08
CA LEU A 71 -6.62 0.15 1.80
C LEU A 71 -7.95 0.88 2.03
N ALA A 72 -8.16 1.90 1.26
CA ALA A 72 -9.37 2.72 1.37
C ALA A 72 -10.60 1.96 0.88
#